data_147c8699443acf33448c13dff9ff72a7
#
_entry.id   147c8699443acf33448c13dff9ff72a7
#
_cell.length_a   1.000
_cell.length_b   1.000
_cell.length_c   1.000
_cell.angle_alpha   90.00
_cell.angle_beta   90.00
_cell.angle_gamma   90.00
#
_symmetry.space_group_name_H-M   'P 1'
#
loop_
_entity.id
_entity.type
_entity.pdbx_description
1 polymer ?
#
loop_
_entity_poly.entity_id
_entity_poly.type
_entity_poly.pdbx_seq_one_letter_code
_entity_poly.pdbx_strand_id
1 'polypeptide(L)'
;MMTTERKIDCLLSELYEVLWKIRRWECITNYFVVFKGEDVETVRPYYDYEGTQKAIKEINRCRFYLKSQVSKTRIQHYLEEEGMTIDELEMYRDDLKRRINTLDEILEYRPETKEANNGVVLETCCNYDEEIIGKEKDQLKIELDRINETLDALYDSAIVSIEGTETQWEKMIEEKTQYIDSIIDKDLWNEYDKVLHYKHNLNDWIPFDKYELWDNWRDYIFWWK
;
A
#
# COMPACT_ATOMS: atom_id res chain seq x y z
N MET A 1 -6.67 -0.04 26.17
CA MET A 1 -5.85 -1.27 26.04
C MET A 1 -4.43 -0.87 25.73
N MET A 2 -3.47 -1.56 26.34
CA MET A 2 -2.04 -1.45 25.96
C MET A 2 -1.74 -2.61 25.02
N THR A 3 -1.15 -2.34 23.88
CA THR A 3 -0.89 -3.35 22.84
C THR A 3 0.39 -3.02 22.09
N THR A 4 0.94 -3.98 21.37
CA THR A 4 2.13 -3.73 20.52
C THR A 4 1.73 -3.10 19.21
N GLU A 5 2.66 -2.40 18.59
CA GLU A 5 2.46 -1.80 17.29
C GLU A 5 2.10 -2.84 16.22
N ARG A 6 2.77 -4.00 16.24
CA ARG A 6 2.47 -5.12 15.32
C ARG A 6 1.01 -5.61 15.41
N LYS A 7 0.43 -5.64 16.61
CA LYS A 7 -1.00 -5.96 16.75
C LYS A 7 -1.91 -4.90 16.16
N ILE A 8 -1.54 -3.62 16.27
CA ILE A 8 -2.28 -2.53 15.61
C ILE A 8 -2.20 -2.65 14.10
N ASP A 9 -1.05 -3.04 13.55
CA ASP A 9 -0.90 -3.27 12.12
C ASP A 9 -1.79 -4.42 11.62
N CYS A 10 -1.97 -5.49 12.41
CA CYS A 10 -2.94 -6.53 12.10
C CYS A 10 -4.37 -5.97 12.04
N LEU A 11 -4.81 -5.20 13.05
CA LEU A 11 -6.13 -4.56 13.05
C LEU A 11 -6.30 -3.60 11.87
N LEU A 12 -5.28 -2.83 11.54
CA LEU A 12 -5.29 -1.95 10.37
C LEU A 12 -5.42 -2.74 9.07
N SER A 13 -4.72 -3.87 8.93
CA SER A 13 -4.80 -4.73 7.74
C SER A 13 -6.21 -5.30 7.57
N GLU A 14 -6.84 -5.79 8.63
CA GLU A 14 -8.21 -6.27 8.60
C GLU A 14 -9.21 -5.16 8.21
N LEU A 15 -9.06 -3.95 8.78
CA LEU A 15 -9.87 -2.79 8.39
C LEU A 15 -9.66 -2.39 6.92
N TYR A 16 -8.45 -2.56 6.40
CA TYR A 16 -8.16 -2.33 4.98
C TYR A 16 -8.85 -3.33 4.08
N GLU A 17 -8.86 -4.62 4.45
CA GLU A 17 -9.54 -5.66 3.69
C GLU A 17 -11.04 -5.39 3.59
N VAL A 18 -11.68 -5.04 4.72
CA VAL A 18 -13.10 -4.69 4.74
C VAL A 18 -13.36 -3.46 3.86
N LEU A 19 -12.56 -2.41 3.98
CA LEU A 19 -12.70 -1.20 3.18
C LEU A 19 -12.50 -1.47 1.69
N TRP A 20 -11.56 -2.35 1.34
CA TRP A 20 -11.31 -2.75 -0.04
C TRP A 20 -12.52 -3.49 -0.63
N LYS A 21 -13.11 -4.45 0.11
CA LYS A 21 -14.33 -5.14 -0.31
C LYS A 21 -15.47 -4.15 -0.56
N ILE A 22 -15.69 -3.20 0.34
CA ILE A 22 -16.72 -2.16 0.20
C ILE A 22 -16.51 -1.36 -1.08
N ARG A 23 -15.32 -0.82 -1.28
CA ARG A 23 -15.02 0.03 -2.44
C ARG A 23 -15.10 -0.73 -3.75
N ARG A 24 -14.69 -1.97 -3.73
CA ARG A 24 -14.83 -2.84 -4.89
C ARG A 24 -16.30 -3.07 -5.22
N TRP A 25 -17.12 -3.32 -4.21
CA TRP A 25 -18.57 -3.45 -4.38
C TRP A 25 -19.20 -2.17 -4.94
N GLU A 26 -18.81 -1.01 -4.43
CA GLU A 26 -19.18 0.28 -5.01
C GLU A 26 -18.84 0.36 -6.51
N CYS A 27 -17.63 0.00 -6.89
CA CYS A 27 -17.20 0.03 -8.31
C CYS A 27 -18.02 -0.92 -9.18
N ILE A 28 -18.40 -2.09 -8.67
CA ILE A 28 -19.20 -3.09 -9.39
C ILE A 28 -20.64 -2.58 -9.60
N THR A 29 -21.21 -1.94 -8.60
CA THR A 29 -22.63 -1.55 -8.57
C THR A 29 -22.92 -0.15 -9.11
N ASN A 30 -21.91 0.73 -9.21
CA ASN A 30 -22.08 2.11 -9.71
C ASN A 30 -22.50 2.18 -11.19
N TYR A 31 -22.20 1.15 -11.98
CA TYR A 31 -22.53 1.09 -13.40
C TYR A 31 -23.05 -0.30 -13.75
N PHE A 32 -24.20 -0.36 -14.37
CA PHE A 32 -24.77 -1.58 -14.92
C PHE A 32 -25.27 -1.35 -16.33
N VAL A 33 -25.28 -2.41 -17.13
CA VAL A 33 -25.67 -2.36 -18.55
C VAL A 33 -27.09 -2.90 -18.68
N VAL A 34 -27.92 -2.16 -19.39
CA VAL A 34 -29.31 -2.54 -19.72
C VAL A 34 -29.45 -2.63 -21.22
N PHE A 35 -29.99 -3.74 -21.74
CA PHE A 35 -30.30 -3.82 -23.14
C PHE A 35 -31.50 -2.93 -23.50
N LYS A 36 -31.48 -2.37 -24.71
CA LYS A 36 -32.57 -1.49 -25.17
C LYS A 36 -33.91 -2.23 -25.17
N GLY A 37 -34.81 -1.83 -24.29
CA GLY A 37 -36.14 -2.43 -24.14
C GLY A 37 -36.31 -3.28 -22.86
N GLU A 38 -35.27 -3.52 -22.10
CA GLU A 38 -35.37 -4.10 -20.77
C GLU A 38 -35.79 -3.06 -19.74
N ASP A 39 -36.51 -3.51 -18.73
CA ASP A 39 -36.87 -2.68 -17.59
C ASP A 39 -35.65 -2.48 -16.67
N VAL A 40 -35.21 -1.24 -16.55
CA VAL A 40 -34.05 -0.85 -15.75
C VAL A 40 -34.16 -1.33 -14.29
N GLU A 41 -35.36 -1.28 -13.72
CA GLU A 41 -35.57 -1.63 -12.30
C GLU A 41 -35.41 -3.15 -12.05
N THR A 42 -35.62 -3.98 -13.06
CA THR A 42 -35.44 -5.45 -12.93
C THR A 42 -34.00 -5.88 -13.02
N VAL A 43 -33.15 -5.08 -13.64
CA VAL A 43 -31.72 -5.38 -13.89
C VAL A 43 -30.81 -4.64 -12.90
N ARG A 44 -31.32 -3.61 -12.23
CA ARG A 44 -30.57 -2.78 -11.30
C ARG A 44 -30.05 -3.61 -10.13
N PRO A 45 -28.72 -3.70 -9.91
CA PRO A 45 -28.20 -4.36 -8.73
C PRO A 45 -28.59 -3.58 -7.46
N TYR A 46 -28.90 -4.30 -6.41
CA TYR A 46 -29.17 -3.66 -5.13
C TYR A 46 -27.88 -3.01 -4.59
N TYR A 47 -27.97 -1.73 -4.23
CA TYR A 47 -26.88 -1.00 -3.62
C TYR A 47 -27.39 -0.04 -2.53
N ASP A 48 -27.04 -0.38 -1.28
CA ASP A 48 -27.31 0.48 -0.12
C ASP A 48 -26.22 1.57 -0.02
N TYR A 49 -26.44 2.67 -0.74
CA TYR A 49 -25.49 3.80 -0.75
C TYR A 49 -25.27 4.39 0.65
N GLU A 50 -26.35 4.68 1.40
CA GLU A 50 -26.25 5.35 2.70
C GLU A 50 -25.53 4.47 3.73
N GLY A 51 -25.90 3.20 3.84
CA GLY A 51 -25.24 2.23 4.71
C GLY A 51 -23.77 2.02 4.35
N THR A 52 -23.48 1.93 3.06
CA THR A 52 -22.12 1.79 2.55
C THR A 52 -21.24 3.01 2.89
N GLN A 53 -21.73 4.23 2.64
CA GLN A 53 -21.00 5.45 2.98
C GLN A 53 -20.80 5.62 4.49
N LYS A 54 -21.78 5.21 5.29
CA LYS A 54 -21.64 5.19 6.75
C LYS A 54 -20.56 4.23 7.19
N ALA A 55 -20.56 3.00 6.66
CA ALA A 55 -19.55 2.00 6.97
C ALA A 55 -18.13 2.48 6.59
N ILE A 56 -17.95 3.06 5.39
CA ILE A 56 -16.67 3.64 4.96
C ILE A 56 -16.19 4.72 5.93
N LYS A 57 -17.07 5.64 6.34
CA LYS A 57 -16.70 6.72 7.28
C LYS A 57 -16.27 6.17 8.64
N GLU A 58 -16.99 5.19 9.17
CA GLU A 58 -16.68 4.56 10.45
C GLU A 58 -15.33 3.80 10.39
N ILE A 59 -15.09 3.01 9.36
CA ILE A 59 -13.83 2.29 9.16
C ILE A 59 -12.67 3.29 9.05
N ASN A 60 -12.80 4.33 8.23
CA ASN A 60 -11.76 5.34 8.09
C ASN A 60 -11.48 6.06 9.42
N ARG A 61 -12.51 6.36 10.23
CA ARG A 61 -12.33 6.96 11.55
C ARG A 61 -11.51 6.05 12.46
N CYS A 62 -11.81 4.75 12.47
CA CYS A 62 -11.04 3.77 13.25
C CYS A 62 -9.59 3.69 12.79
N ARG A 63 -9.36 3.63 11.49
CA ARG A 63 -8.00 3.61 10.91
C ARG A 63 -7.21 4.87 11.26
N PHE A 64 -7.79 6.05 11.12
CA PHE A 64 -7.13 7.30 11.50
C PHE A 64 -6.80 7.36 12.98
N TYR A 65 -7.72 6.87 13.82
CA TYR A 65 -7.46 6.79 15.26
C TYR A 65 -6.25 5.89 15.56
N LEU A 66 -6.24 4.65 15.06
CA LEU A 66 -5.14 3.70 15.29
C LEU A 66 -3.81 4.26 14.79
N LYS A 67 -3.75 4.76 13.56
CA LYS A 67 -2.54 5.41 13.01
C LYS A 67 -2.07 6.59 13.84
N SER A 68 -2.99 7.42 14.33
CA SER A 68 -2.64 8.55 15.20
C SER A 68 -2.02 8.11 16.52
N GLN A 69 -2.46 6.99 17.11
CA GLN A 69 -1.85 6.47 18.36
C GLN A 69 -0.46 5.89 18.10
N VAL A 70 -0.28 5.16 17.01
CA VAL A 70 1.05 4.66 16.59
C VAL A 70 2.01 5.83 16.36
N SER A 71 1.61 6.82 15.56
CA SER A 71 2.45 8.00 15.27
C SER A 71 2.86 8.75 16.54
N LYS A 72 1.95 8.93 17.49
CA LYS A 72 2.28 9.54 18.79
C LYS A 72 3.33 8.74 19.56
N THR A 73 3.20 7.42 19.58
CA THR A 73 4.16 6.55 20.26
C THR A 73 5.53 6.63 19.61
N ARG A 74 5.60 6.58 18.29
CA ARG A 74 6.85 6.63 17.51
C ARG A 74 7.62 7.93 17.73
N ILE A 75 6.94 9.08 17.72
CA ILE A 75 7.55 10.39 17.97
C ILE A 75 8.04 10.53 19.41
N GLN A 76 7.35 9.91 20.36
CA GLN A 76 7.71 10.00 21.78
C GLN A 76 8.78 9.00 22.22
N HIS A 77 8.97 7.92 21.47
CA HIS A 77 9.91 6.86 21.79
C HIS A 77 11.29 7.19 21.25
N TYR A 78 12.16 7.75 22.12
CA TYR A 78 13.54 8.06 21.77
C TYR A 78 14.44 6.85 22.03
N LEU A 79 15.28 6.54 21.05
CA LEU A 79 16.24 5.44 21.06
C LEU A 79 17.62 5.99 21.38
N GLU A 80 18.08 5.78 22.61
CA GLU A 80 19.35 6.34 23.09
C GLU A 80 20.55 5.84 22.27
N GLU A 81 20.55 4.57 21.86
CA GLU A 81 21.63 3.95 21.07
C GLU A 81 21.73 4.53 19.66
N GLU A 82 20.59 4.84 19.05
CA GLU A 82 20.53 5.41 17.69
C GLU A 82 20.57 6.94 17.70
N GLY A 83 20.31 7.58 18.83
CA GLY A 83 20.26 9.02 18.98
C GLY A 83 19.06 9.68 18.28
N MET A 84 17.99 8.92 18.01
CA MET A 84 16.79 9.36 17.27
C MET A 84 15.52 8.68 17.76
N THR A 85 14.37 9.18 17.35
CA THR A 85 13.07 8.56 17.59
C THR A 85 12.80 7.43 16.59
N ILE A 86 11.79 6.59 16.86
CA ILE A 86 11.37 5.54 15.91
C ILE A 86 10.99 6.14 14.56
N ASP A 87 10.30 7.28 14.55
CA ASP A 87 9.87 7.97 13.33
C ASP A 87 11.06 8.48 12.51
N GLU A 88 12.07 9.06 13.20
CA GLU A 88 13.32 9.49 12.56
C GLU A 88 14.13 8.31 12.02
N LEU A 89 14.14 7.17 12.72
CA LEU A 89 14.80 5.95 12.25
C LEU A 89 14.14 5.38 11.00
N GLU A 90 12.81 5.43 10.90
CA GLU A 90 12.07 5.07 9.68
C GLU A 90 12.42 5.98 8.50
N MET A 91 12.46 7.30 8.74
CA MET A 91 12.89 8.26 7.71
C MET A 91 14.32 7.97 7.23
N TYR A 92 15.23 7.67 8.15
CA TYR A 92 16.60 7.30 7.81
C TYR A 92 16.65 6.01 6.98
N ARG A 93 15.90 4.98 7.36
CA ARG A 93 15.75 3.74 6.57
C ARG A 93 15.32 4.03 5.12
N ASP A 94 14.33 4.91 4.96
CA ASP A 94 13.80 5.23 3.63
C ASP A 94 14.79 6.08 2.81
N ASP A 95 15.61 6.88 3.45
CA ASP A 95 16.72 7.59 2.79
C ASP A 95 17.81 6.61 2.31
N LEU A 96 18.16 5.61 3.13
CA LEU A 96 19.09 4.54 2.73
C LEU A 96 18.58 3.78 1.50
N LYS A 97 17.29 3.40 1.49
CA LYS A 97 16.67 2.73 0.33
C LYS A 97 16.74 3.58 -0.93
N ARG A 98 16.42 4.86 -0.83
CA ARG A 98 16.51 5.80 -1.97
C ARG A 98 17.94 5.91 -2.48
N ARG A 99 18.92 6.00 -1.59
CA ARG A 99 20.33 6.07 -1.99
C ARG A 99 20.78 4.81 -2.68
N ILE A 100 20.43 3.61 -2.15
CA ILE A 100 20.74 2.32 -2.78
C ILE A 100 20.14 2.25 -4.18
N ASN A 101 18.88 2.61 -4.36
CA ASN A 101 18.24 2.62 -5.67
C ASN A 101 18.94 3.56 -6.66
N THR A 102 19.34 4.75 -6.21
CA THR A 102 20.12 5.68 -7.04
C THR A 102 21.45 5.07 -7.48
N LEU A 103 22.14 4.37 -6.58
CA LEU A 103 23.41 3.69 -6.92
C LEU A 103 23.18 2.51 -7.86
N ASP A 104 22.07 1.78 -7.73
CA ASP A 104 21.67 0.73 -8.68
C ASP A 104 21.42 1.31 -10.08
N GLU A 105 20.67 2.41 -10.19
CA GLU A 105 20.45 3.11 -11.48
C GLU A 105 21.76 3.57 -12.11
N ILE A 106 22.69 4.10 -11.31
CA ILE A 106 24.03 4.49 -11.79
C ILE A 106 24.80 3.28 -12.33
N LEU A 107 24.77 2.15 -11.62
CA LEU A 107 25.48 0.92 -12.02
C LEU A 107 24.83 0.20 -13.20
N GLU A 108 23.54 0.41 -13.47
CA GLU A 108 22.85 -0.10 -14.66
C GLU A 108 23.28 0.62 -15.93
N TYR A 109 23.78 1.85 -15.81
CA TYR A 109 24.20 2.64 -16.97
C TYR A 109 25.39 1.99 -17.69
N ARG A 110 25.26 1.79 -19.00
CA ARG A 110 26.31 1.20 -19.83
C ARG A 110 26.87 2.25 -20.81
N PRO A 111 28.20 2.35 -20.94
CA PRO A 111 28.82 3.17 -21.99
C PRO A 111 28.32 2.71 -23.37
N GLU A 112 27.94 3.64 -24.20
CA GLU A 112 27.46 3.40 -25.56
C GLU A 112 28.25 4.24 -26.57
N THR A 113 28.56 3.63 -27.73
CA THR A 113 29.08 4.34 -28.88
C THR A 113 27.98 4.42 -29.93
N LYS A 114 27.59 5.63 -30.32
CA LYS A 114 26.56 5.88 -31.33
C LYS A 114 27.14 6.70 -32.48
N GLU A 115 26.89 6.27 -33.73
CA GLU A 115 27.18 7.06 -34.88
C GLU A 115 25.99 7.98 -35.21
N ALA A 116 26.24 9.28 -35.22
CA ALA A 116 25.25 10.27 -35.59
C ALA A 116 25.12 10.34 -37.11
N ASN A 117 23.96 10.85 -37.61
CA ASN A 117 23.63 10.91 -39.05
C ASN A 117 24.62 11.71 -39.92
N ASN A 118 25.53 12.45 -39.30
CA ASN A 118 26.60 13.23 -39.95
C ASN A 118 27.97 12.53 -39.95
N GLY A 119 28.03 11.26 -39.58
CA GLY A 119 29.28 10.47 -39.47
C GLY A 119 30.12 10.78 -38.24
N VAL A 120 29.60 11.57 -37.31
CA VAL A 120 30.26 11.83 -36.03
C VAL A 120 29.96 10.66 -35.07
N VAL A 121 31.02 10.08 -34.51
CA VAL A 121 30.89 9.06 -33.47
C VAL A 121 30.80 9.74 -32.10
N LEU A 122 29.70 9.44 -31.40
CA LEU A 122 29.46 9.90 -30.03
C LEU A 122 29.75 8.74 -29.10
N GLU A 123 30.64 8.94 -28.17
CA GLU A 123 30.98 7.97 -27.13
C GLU A 123 30.49 8.51 -25.77
N THR A 124 29.63 7.74 -25.11
CA THR A 124 29.19 8.05 -23.74
C THR A 124 30.07 7.31 -22.77
N CYS A 125 30.73 8.03 -21.88
CA CYS A 125 31.64 7.47 -20.90
C CYS A 125 31.06 7.60 -19.49
N CYS A 126 31.28 6.62 -18.63
CA CYS A 126 31.00 6.74 -17.21
C CYS A 126 32.05 7.64 -16.54
N ASN A 127 31.58 8.59 -15.73
CA ASN A 127 32.47 9.48 -14.94
C ASN A 127 32.52 9.03 -13.46
N TYR A 128 32.54 7.74 -13.24
CA TYR A 128 32.59 7.15 -11.90
C TYR A 128 33.34 5.81 -11.94
N ASP A 129 33.81 5.40 -10.76
CA ASP A 129 34.42 4.09 -10.53
C ASP A 129 33.38 3.10 -10.02
N GLU A 130 33.07 2.08 -10.82
CA GLU A 130 32.05 1.05 -10.48
C GLU A 130 32.41 0.29 -9.20
N GLU A 131 33.72 0.07 -8.92
CA GLU A 131 34.15 -0.62 -7.71
C GLU A 131 33.89 0.20 -6.45
N ILE A 132 34.09 1.52 -6.52
CA ILE A 132 33.85 2.45 -5.41
C ILE A 132 32.33 2.49 -5.13
N ILE A 133 31.49 2.66 -6.17
CA ILE A 133 30.04 2.71 -6.03
C ILE A 133 29.49 1.38 -5.53
N GLY A 134 30.01 0.26 -6.04
CA GLY A 134 29.64 -1.08 -5.56
C GLY A 134 29.90 -1.26 -4.07
N LYS A 135 31.07 -0.83 -3.59
CA LYS A 135 31.42 -0.89 -2.16
C LYS A 135 30.53 0.01 -1.30
N GLU A 136 30.24 1.24 -1.76
CA GLU A 136 29.31 2.13 -1.06
C GLU A 136 27.94 1.49 -0.94
N LYS A 137 27.41 0.94 -2.05
CA LYS A 137 26.11 0.26 -2.05
C LYS A 137 26.06 -0.93 -1.07
N ASP A 138 27.11 -1.76 -1.04
CA ASP A 138 27.18 -2.91 -0.13
C ASP A 138 27.20 -2.47 1.35
N GLN A 139 27.92 -1.39 1.66
CA GLN A 139 27.92 -0.80 3.01
C GLN A 139 26.53 -0.29 3.41
N LEU A 140 25.84 0.43 2.50
CA LEU A 140 24.48 0.93 2.75
C LEU A 140 23.46 -0.21 2.91
N LYS A 141 23.63 -1.33 2.21
CA LYS A 141 22.78 -2.52 2.40
C LYS A 141 22.95 -3.13 3.78
N ILE A 142 24.19 -3.28 4.25
CA ILE A 142 24.48 -3.80 5.59
C ILE A 142 23.81 -2.88 6.65
N GLU A 143 23.94 -1.56 6.47
CA GLU A 143 23.32 -0.58 7.37
C GLU A 143 21.78 -0.65 7.32
N LEU A 144 21.21 -0.79 6.13
CA LEU A 144 19.76 -0.95 5.94
C LEU A 144 19.24 -2.21 6.64
N ASP A 145 19.97 -3.34 6.56
CA ASP A 145 19.60 -4.58 7.22
C ASP A 145 19.62 -4.41 8.74
N ARG A 146 20.66 -3.76 9.29
CA ARG A 146 20.74 -3.44 10.72
C ARG A 146 19.55 -2.58 11.19
N ILE A 147 19.20 -1.55 10.43
CA ILE A 147 18.05 -0.67 10.77
C ILE A 147 16.73 -1.44 10.69
N ASN A 148 16.55 -2.30 9.70
CA ASN A 148 15.35 -3.13 9.59
C ASN A 148 15.21 -4.07 10.80
N GLU A 149 16.27 -4.74 11.22
CA GLU A 149 16.27 -5.60 12.42
C GLU A 149 15.90 -4.81 13.69
N THR A 150 16.48 -3.61 13.83
CA THR A 150 16.17 -2.71 14.96
C THR A 150 14.69 -2.31 14.96
N LEU A 151 14.15 -1.87 13.81
CA LEU A 151 12.75 -1.49 13.68
C LEU A 151 11.81 -2.67 13.94
N ASP A 152 12.12 -3.86 13.42
CA ASP A 152 11.30 -5.06 13.65
C ASP A 152 11.23 -5.42 15.15
N ALA A 153 12.34 -5.33 15.86
CA ALA A 153 12.37 -5.53 17.32
C ALA A 153 11.55 -4.48 18.08
N LEU A 154 11.58 -3.23 17.60
CA LEU A 154 10.81 -2.13 18.19
C LEU A 154 9.31 -2.28 17.97
N TYR A 155 8.87 -2.69 16.78
CA TYR A 155 7.44 -2.92 16.47
C TYR A 155 6.84 -4.03 17.34
N ASP A 156 7.66 -5.01 17.74
CA ASP A 156 7.25 -6.07 18.68
C ASP A 156 7.23 -5.62 20.13
N SER A 157 8.04 -4.64 20.51
CA SER A 157 8.24 -4.20 21.90
C SER A 157 7.57 -2.87 22.24
N ALA A 158 7.42 -1.96 21.30
CA ALA A 158 6.81 -0.65 21.53
C ALA A 158 5.33 -0.80 21.92
N ILE A 159 4.98 -0.27 23.07
CA ILE A 159 3.63 -0.34 23.64
C ILE A 159 2.84 0.89 23.26
N VAL A 160 1.77 0.68 22.52
CA VAL A 160 0.82 1.72 22.11
C VAL A 160 -0.44 1.65 22.98
N SER A 161 -0.90 2.80 23.44
CA SER A 161 -2.15 2.90 24.21
C SER A 161 -3.31 3.22 23.27
N ILE A 162 -4.31 2.34 23.21
CA ILE A 162 -5.55 2.57 22.45
C ILE A 162 -6.78 2.41 23.35
N GLU A 163 -7.87 3.10 22.99
CA GLU A 163 -9.16 2.95 23.66
C GLU A 163 -9.80 1.60 23.34
N GLY A 164 -10.57 1.07 24.29
CA GLY A 164 -11.26 -0.20 24.13
C GLY A 164 -10.40 -1.42 24.47
N THR A 165 -10.98 -2.60 24.26
CA THR A 165 -10.34 -3.90 24.43
C THR A 165 -10.10 -4.57 23.08
N GLU A 166 -9.21 -5.57 23.01
CA GLU A 166 -8.96 -6.37 21.82
C GLU A 166 -10.29 -6.95 21.26
N THR A 167 -11.06 -7.57 22.13
CA THR A 167 -12.37 -8.14 21.77
C THR A 167 -13.37 -7.11 21.20
N GLN A 168 -13.30 -5.84 21.66
CA GLN A 168 -14.15 -4.79 21.10
C GLN A 168 -13.74 -4.42 19.67
N TRP A 169 -12.44 -4.39 19.40
CA TRP A 169 -11.92 -4.13 18.05
C TRP A 169 -12.22 -5.27 17.10
N GLU A 170 -11.98 -6.52 17.52
CA GLU A 170 -12.32 -7.72 16.74
C GLU A 170 -13.82 -7.78 16.41
N LYS A 171 -14.66 -7.58 17.42
CA LYS A 171 -16.12 -7.54 17.22
C LYS A 171 -16.57 -6.45 16.26
N MET A 172 -16.01 -5.26 16.35
CA MET A 172 -16.32 -4.16 15.44
C MET A 172 -15.92 -4.50 13.99
N ILE A 173 -14.76 -5.11 13.78
CA ILE A 173 -14.29 -5.54 12.46
C ILE A 173 -15.21 -6.65 11.93
N GLU A 174 -15.55 -7.62 12.76
CA GLU A 174 -16.47 -8.71 12.41
C GLU A 174 -17.85 -8.17 12.00
N GLU A 175 -18.43 -7.24 12.76
CA GLU A 175 -19.71 -6.59 12.42
C GLU A 175 -19.66 -5.89 11.05
N LYS A 176 -18.53 -5.21 10.72
CA LYS A 176 -18.37 -4.58 9.41
C LYS A 176 -18.19 -5.61 8.29
N THR A 177 -17.47 -6.68 8.54
CA THR A 177 -17.31 -7.78 7.59
C THR A 177 -18.66 -8.43 7.30
N GLN A 178 -19.43 -8.76 8.33
CA GLN A 178 -20.76 -9.35 8.18
C GLN A 178 -21.71 -8.42 7.41
N TYR A 179 -21.69 -7.12 7.69
CA TYR A 179 -22.48 -6.15 6.93
C TYR A 179 -22.13 -6.20 5.44
N ILE A 180 -20.83 -6.15 5.10
CA ILE A 180 -20.38 -6.19 3.71
C ILE A 180 -20.76 -7.49 3.03
N ASP A 181 -20.54 -8.63 3.68
CA ASP A 181 -20.89 -9.95 3.13
C ASP A 181 -22.42 -10.09 2.94
N SER A 182 -23.24 -9.32 3.66
CA SER A 182 -24.69 -9.31 3.53
C SER A 182 -25.20 -8.49 2.33
N ILE A 183 -24.45 -7.49 1.88
CA ILE A 183 -24.86 -6.61 0.77
C ILE A 183 -24.22 -6.98 -0.57
N ILE A 184 -23.17 -7.80 -0.57
CA ILE A 184 -22.50 -8.27 -1.79
C ILE A 184 -23.35 -9.35 -2.45
N ASP A 185 -23.75 -9.12 -3.70
CA ASP A 185 -24.24 -10.18 -4.58
C ASP A 185 -23.05 -11.00 -5.07
N LYS A 186 -22.98 -12.27 -4.60
CA LYS A 186 -21.85 -13.17 -4.88
C LYS A 186 -21.75 -13.54 -6.37
N ASP A 187 -22.86 -13.62 -7.06
CA ASP A 187 -22.87 -13.99 -8.49
C ASP A 187 -22.32 -12.83 -9.30
N LEU A 188 -22.78 -11.61 -9.05
CA LEU A 188 -22.27 -10.39 -9.69
C LEU A 188 -20.79 -10.15 -9.36
N TRP A 189 -20.38 -10.41 -8.11
CA TRP A 189 -18.98 -10.33 -7.70
C TRP A 189 -18.08 -11.29 -8.47
N ASN A 190 -18.52 -12.55 -8.60
CA ASN A 190 -17.78 -13.60 -9.29
C ASN A 190 -17.70 -13.34 -10.81
N GLU A 191 -18.75 -12.78 -11.41
CA GLU A 191 -18.73 -12.39 -12.82
C GLU A 191 -17.72 -11.25 -13.07
N TYR A 192 -17.70 -10.27 -12.21
CA TYR A 192 -16.73 -9.17 -12.28
C TYR A 192 -15.29 -9.67 -12.14
N ASP A 193 -15.02 -10.61 -11.25
CA ASP A 193 -13.71 -11.24 -11.11
C ASP A 193 -13.27 -11.95 -12.40
N LYS A 194 -14.15 -12.71 -13.04
CA LYS A 194 -13.85 -13.35 -14.31
C LYS A 194 -13.47 -12.33 -15.37
N VAL A 195 -14.20 -11.21 -15.45
CA VAL A 195 -13.91 -10.13 -16.42
C VAL A 195 -12.57 -9.46 -16.12
N LEU A 196 -12.22 -9.23 -14.87
CA LEU A 196 -10.91 -8.69 -14.49
C LEU A 196 -9.78 -9.65 -14.86
N HIS A 197 -9.89 -10.94 -14.53
CA HIS A 197 -8.89 -11.94 -14.90
C HIS A 197 -8.75 -12.09 -16.42
N TYR A 198 -9.84 -12.00 -17.16
CA TYR A 198 -9.81 -12.04 -18.63
C TYR A 198 -9.10 -10.81 -19.20
N LYS A 199 -9.32 -9.63 -18.65
CA LYS A 199 -8.63 -8.39 -19.08
C LYS A 199 -7.15 -8.37 -18.74
N HIS A 200 -6.73 -8.99 -17.64
CA HIS A 200 -5.31 -9.14 -17.31
C HIS A 200 -4.53 -10.01 -18.31
N ASN A 201 -5.22 -10.96 -18.96
CA ASN A 201 -4.63 -11.82 -20.00
C ASN A 201 -4.66 -11.20 -21.40
N LEU A 202 -5.42 -10.11 -21.60
CA LEU A 202 -5.50 -9.33 -22.82
C LEU A 202 -4.75 -8.02 -22.61
N ASN A 203 -3.44 -8.04 -22.81
CA ASN A 203 -2.51 -6.90 -22.62
C ASN A 203 -2.79 -5.65 -23.46
N ASP A 204 -3.92 -5.56 -24.20
CA ASP A 204 -4.05 -4.58 -25.27
C ASP A 204 -5.17 -3.53 -25.11
N TRP A 205 -6.01 -3.53 -24.03
CA TRP A 205 -7.13 -2.57 -24.03
C TRP A 205 -7.70 -2.21 -22.66
N ILE A 206 -6.91 -1.56 -21.79
CA ILE A 206 -7.44 -0.88 -20.62
C ILE A 206 -6.90 0.55 -20.58
N PRO A 207 -7.77 1.57 -20.48
CA PRO A 207 -7.32 2.93 -20.23
C PRO A 207 -6.45 2.98 -18.97
N PHE A 208 -5.32 3.64 -19.06
CA PHE A 208 -4.21 3.74 -18.09
C PHE A 208 -4.64 4.14 -16.67
N ASP A 209 -5.72 4.86 -16.54
CA ASP A 209 -6.27 5.44 -15.32
C ASP A 209 -6.79 4.43 -14.28
N LYS A 210 -7.06 3.17 -14.66
CA LYS A 210 -7.44 2.12 -13.69
C LYS A 210 -6.25 1.32 -13.14
N TYR A 211 -5.14 1.26 -13.88
CA TYR A 211 -3.88 0.66 -13.38
C TYR A 211 -3.15 1.59 -12.40
N GLU A 212 -3.16 2.90 -12.63
CA GLU A 212 -2.63 3.87 -11.67
C GLU A 212 -3.32 3.78 -10.30
N LEU A 213 -4.59 3.40 -10.25
CA LEU A 213 -5.28 3.13 -8.98
C LEU A 213 -4.74 1.88 -8.27
N TRP A 214 -4.30 0.85 -9.00
CA TRP A 214 -3.75 -0.40 -8.43
C TRP A 214 -2.27 -0.25 -8.03
N ASP A 215 -1.45 0.34 -8.86
CA ASP A 215 -0.05 0.63 -8.57
C ASP A 215 0.07 1.72 -7.50
N ASN A 216 -0.72 2.77 -7.54
CA ASN A 216 -0.84 3.75 -6.46
C ASN A 216 -1.38 3.14 -5.15
N TRP A 217 -2.19 2.07 -5.20
CA TRP A 217 -2.62 1.35 -3.98
C TRP A 217 -1.51 0.48 -3.41
N ARG A 218 -0.73 -0.15 -4.24
CA ARG A 218 0.46 -0.90 -3.83
C ARG A 218 1.49 0.05 -3.24
N ASP A 219 1.74 1.18 -3.88
CA ASP A 219 2.62 2.23 -3.40
C ASP A 219 2.04 2.93 -2.17
N TYR A 220 0.72 3.12 -2.05
CA TYR A 220 0.10 3.66 -0.84
C TYR A 220 0.19 2.71 0.36
N ILE A 221 0.18 1.41 0.16
CA ILE A 221 0.43 0.42 1.21
C ILE A 221 1.93 0.39 1.56
N PHE A 222 2.83 0.60 0.57
CA PHE A 222 4.28 0.62 0.78
C PHE A 222 4.83 1.99 1.19
N TRP A 223 4.13 3.11 0.94
CA TRP A 223 4.51 4.46 1.39
C TRP A 223 4.14 4.74 2.85
N TRP A 224 3.46 3.81 3.53
CA TRP A 224 3.11 3.89 4.93
C TRP A 224 3.67 2.71 5.74
N LYS A 225 4.69 2.04 5.25
CA LYS A 225 5.54 1.13 6.02
C LYS A 225 6.88 1.76 6.29
#